data_a2da433a7f8be0bed2d62a5d668859c4
#
_entry.id   a2da433a7f8be0bed2d62a5d668859c4
#
_cell.length_a   1.000
_cell.length_b   1.000
_cell.length_c   1.000
_cell.angle_alpha   90.00
_cell.angle_beta   90.00
_cell.angle_gamma   90.00
#
_symmetry.space_group_name_H-M   'P 1'
#
loop_
_entity.id
_entity.type
_entity.pdbx_description
1 polymer ?
#
loop_
_entity_poly.entity_id
_entity_poly.type
_entity_poly.pdbx_seq_one_letter_code
_entity_poly.pdbx_strand_id
1 'polypeptide(L)'
;MSIPLPVQVDMVLEDLTEELCGLKEGTVFLQIEDGVVKTYGVRHRLENRVEPGAERDSQVVAVRPRQVELLREMATDVVKRRTQWTTGMMSYRFVMRKGSIQVSVDYKEQK
;
A
#
# COMPACT_ATOMS: atom_id res chain seq x y z
N MET A 1 23.61 8.41 -10.16
CA MET A 1 22.35 8.12 -10.86
C MET A 1 21.22 7.91 -9.87
N SER A 2 20.15 8.62 -10.07
CA SER A 2 18.97 8.42 -9.23
C SER A 2 18.13 7.25 -9.74
N ILE A 3 17.66 6.41 -8.82
CA ILE A 3 16.75 5.32 -9.17
C ILE A 3 15.37 5.93 -9.48
N PRO A 4 14.74 5.56 -10.61
CA PRO A 4 13.42 6.08 -10.93
C PRO A 4 12.40 5.76 -9.81
N LEU A 5 11.48 6.69 -9.57
CA LEU A 5 10.50 6.52 -8.49
C LEU A 5 9.69 5.23 -8.60
N PRO A 6 9.20 4.80 -9.79
CA PRO A 6 8.50 3.51 -9.88
C PRO A 6 9.31 2.34 -9.36
N VAL A 7 10.61 2.32 -9.62
CA VAL A 7 11.51 1.27 -9.13
C VAL A 7 11.64 1.34 -7.61
N GLN A 8 11.75 2.55 -7.06
CA GLN A 8 11.80 2.75 -5.61
C GLN A 8 10.54 2.24 -4.93
N VAL A 9 9.38 2.55 -5.50
CA VAL A 9 8.09 2.09 -4.97
C VAL A 9 8.02 0.57 -4.97
N ASP A 10 8.45 -0.05 -6.06
CA ASP A 10 8.47 -1.50 -6.17
C ASP A 10 9.37 -2.14 -5.10
N MET A 11 10.56 -1.57 -4.90
CA MET A 11 11.51 -2.04 -3.89
C MET A 11 10.94 -1.91 -2.46
N VAL A 12 10.26 -0.81 -2.18
CA VAL A 12 9.63 -0.59 -0.87
C VAL A 12 8.56 -1.65 -0.60
N LEU A 13 7.69 -1.90 -1.58
CA LEU A 13 6.62 -2.87 -1.41
C LEU A 13 7.17 -4.30 -1.30
N GLU A 14 8.23 -4.61 -2.03
CA GLU A 14 8.92 -5.89 -1.89
C GLU A 14 9.47 -6.06 -0.47
N ASP A 15 10.08 -5.01 0.06
CA ASP A 15 10.64 -5.00 1.41
C ASP A 15 9.55 -5.18 2.48
N LEU A 16 8.36 -4.67 2.22
CA LEU A 16 7.22 -4.74 3.14
C LEU A 16 6.38 -6.02 2.97
N THR A 17 6.76 -6.93 2.10
CA THR A 17 5.98 -8.12 1.79
C THR A 17 5.61 -8.92 3.05
N GLU A 18 6.57 -9.15 3.93
CA GLU A 18 6.33 -9.91 5.16
C GLU A 18 5.32 -9.20 6.08
N GLU A 19 5.41 -7.89 6.17
CA GLU A 19 4.47 -7.11 6.99
C GLU A 19 3.07 -7.07 6.39
N LEU A 20 2.97 -7.06 5.07
CA LEU A 20 1.68 -7.01 4.38
C LEU A 20 0.96 -8.35 4.39
N CYS A 21 1.70 -9.45 4.28
CA CYS A 21 1.10 -10.79 4.30
C CYS A 21 0.44 -11.06 5.64
N GLY A 22 -0.78 -11.54 5.61
CA GLY A 22 -1.57 -11.82 6.81
C GLY A 22 -2.51 -10.70 7.21
N LEU A 23 -2.38 -9.51 6.61
CA LEU A 23 -3.29 -8.41 6.87
C LEU A 23 -4.54 -8.51 5.99
N LYS A 24 -5.65 -8.03 6.49
CA LYS A 24 -6.91 -7.95 5.74
C LYS A 24 -7.15 -6.57 5.19
N GLU A 25 -6.59 -5.56 5.83
CA GLU A 25 -6.66 -4.18 5.40
C GLU A 25 -5.47 -3.41 5.96
N GLY A 26 -5.17 -2.28 5.38
CA GLY A 26 -4.12 -1.41 5.88
C GLY A 26 -3.80 -0.30 4.89
N THR A 27 -2.82 0.50 5.26
CA THR A 27 -2.34 1.58 4.42
C THR A 27 -0.82 1.55 4.38
N VAL A 28 -0.27 1.50 3.17
CA VAL A 28 1.16 1.68 2.96
C VAL A 28 1.38 3.16 2.70
N PHE A 29 2.30 3.78 3.42
CA PHE A 29 2.62 5.18 3.21
C PHE A 29 4.09 5.33 2.81
N LEU A 30 4.33 6.29 1.92
CA LEU A 30 5.68 6.63 1.47
C LEU A 30 5.83 8.14 1.54
N GLN A 31 6.86 8.59 2.23
CA GLN A 31 7.22 10.01 2.22
C GLN A 31 8.24 10.24 1.14
N ILE A 32 7.91 11.12 0.20
CA ILE A 32 8.72 11.42 -0.97
C ILE A 32 9.28 12.84 -0.83
N GLU A 33 10.58 12.98 -1.05
CA GLU A 33 11.25 14.28 -1.12
C GLU A 33 12.01 14.36 -2.43
N ASP A 34 11.65 15.32 -3.27
CA ASP A 34 12.29 15.53 -4.58
C ASP A 34 12.38 14.24 -5.41
N GLY A 35 11.27 13.46 -5.42
CA GLY A 35 11.21 12.23 -6.20
C GLY A 35 11.92 11.05 -5.60
N VAL A 36 12.37 11.15 -4.35
CA VAL A 36 13.07 10.07 -3.65
C VAL A 36 12.26 9.65 -2.42
N VAL A 37 12.07 8.34 -2.24
CA VAL A 37 11.39 7.82 -1.06
C VAL A 37 12.33 7.93 0.14
N LYS A 38 11.95 8.71 1.14
CA LYS A 38 12.75 8.92 2.36
C LYS A 38 12.30 8.04 3.51
N THR A 39 10.99 7.87 3.66
CA THR A 39 10.43 7.09 4.75
C THR A 39 9.25 6.30 4.22
N TYR A 40 9.04 5.12 4.73
CA TYR A 40 7.91 4.30 4.35
C TYR A 40 7.51 3.39 5.51
N GLY A 41 6.28 2.90 5.45
CA GLY A 41 5.80 1.96 6.45
C GLY A 41 4.39 1.49 6.16
N VAL A 42 3.88 0.66 7.05
CA VAL A 42 2.52 0.14 6.95
C VAL A 42 1.75 0.56 8.19
N ARG A 43 0.56 1.10 7.97
CA ARG A 43 -0.37 1.42 9.05
C ARG A 43 -1.54 0.46 8.96
N HIS A 44 -1.84 -0.23 10.04
CA HIS A 44 -2.96 -1.16 10.09
C HIS A 44 -3.59 -1.15 11.48
N ARG A 45 -4.83 -1.60 11.55
CA ARG A 45 -5.50 -1.72 12.83
C ARG A 45 -4.99 -2.95 13.57
N LEU A 46 -4.68 -2.77 14.84
CA LEU A 46 -4.34 -3.90 15.69
C LEU A 46 -5.59 -4.63 16.16
N GLU A 47 -6.70 -3.94 16.23
CA GLU A 47 -7.93 -4.49 16.76
C GLU A 47 -9.14 -3.85 16.09
N ASN A 48 -10.08 -4.68 15.68
CA ASN A 48 -11.35 -4.24 15.15
C ASN A 48 -12.45 -4.96 15.95
N ARG A 49 -13.06 -4.26 16.89
CA ARG A 49 -14.11 -4.82 17.72
C ARG A 49 -15.46 -4.65 17.05
N VAL A 50 -16.18 -5.75 16.95
CA VAL A 50 -17.51 -5.79 16.37
C VAL A 50 -18.49 -6.13 17.51
N GLU A 51 -19.66 -5.51 17.45
CA GLU A 51 -20.72 -5.79 18.43
C GLU A 51 -21.04 -7.28 18.47
N PRO A 52 -21.20 -7.87 19.68
CA PRO A 52 -21.55 -9.28 19.78
C PRO A 52 -22.84 -9.60 19.01
N GLY A 53 -22.79 -10.64 18.18
CA GLY A 53 -23.92 -11.05 17.34
C GLY A 53 -23.93 -10.44 15.95
N ALA A 54 -23.06 -9.47 15.66
CA ALA A 54 -22.90 -8.96 14.31
C ALA A 54 -22.26 -10.03 13.43
N GLU A 55 -22.72 -10.13 12.18
CA GLU A 55 -22.13 -11.07 11.25
C GLU A 55 -20.69 -10.72 10.98
N ARG A 56 -19.81 -11.68 11.16
CA ARG A 56 -18.42 -11.55 10.76
C ARG A 56 -18.29 -12.13 9.37
N ASP A 57 -17.63 -11.41 8.50
CA ASP A 57 -17.28 -11.98 7.22
C ASP A 57 -16.14 -12.97 7.43
N SER A 58 -16.52 -14.21 7.76
CA SER A 58 -15.56 -15.28 8.04
C SER A 58 -14.81 -15.74 6.79
N GLN A 59 -15.18 -15.20 5.61
CA GLN A 59 -14.57 -15.55 4.35
C GLN A 59 -13.53 -14.56 3.87
N VAL A 60 -13.22 -13.55 4.67
CA VAL A 60 -12.18 -12.60 4.31
C VAL A 60 -10.82 -13.28 4.39
N VAL A 61 -10.18 -13.43 3.24
CA VAL A 61 -8.85 -14.02 3.13
C VAL A 61 -7.83 -12.90 3.31
N ALA A 62 -6.80 -13.17 4.10
CA ALA A 62 -5.72 -12.20 4.32
C ALA A 62 -4.84 -12.06 3.07
N VAL A 63 -4.09 -10.97 3.00
CA VAL A 63 -3.14 -10.73 1.92
C VAL A 63 -2.10 -11.85 1.87
N ARG A 64 -1.85 -12.36 0.67
CA ARG A 64 -0.84 -13.38 0.39
C ARG A 64 0.19 -12.78 -0.57
N PRO A 65 1.33 -13.44 -0.78
CA PRO A 65 2.34 -12.93 -1.71
C PRO A 65 1.81 -12.56 -3.09
N ARG A 66 0.82 -13.29 -3.59
CA ARG A 66 0.19 -12.98 -4.88
C ARG A 66 -0.46 -11.59 -4.87
N GLN A 67 -1.15 -11.24 -3.78
CA GLN A 67 -1.77 -9.92 -3.68
C GLN A 67 -0.73 -8.82 -3.54
N VAL A 68 0.41 -9.10 -2.91
CA VAL A 68 1.51 -8.15 -2.82
C VAL A 68 2.06 -7.86 -4.22
N GLU A 69 2.21 -8.87 -5.06
CA GLU A 69 2.63 -8.68 -6.45
C GLU A 69 1.66 -7.78 -7.22
N LEU A 70 0.35 -8.01 -7.04
CA LEU A 70 -0.67 -7.18 -7.67
C LEU A 70 -0.61 -5.74 -7.15
N LEU A 71 -0.41 -5.56 -5.86
CA LEU A 71 -0.24 -4.24 -5.26
C LEU A 71 0.97 -3.53 -5.85
N ARG A 72 2.09 -4.23 -6.01
CA ARG A 72 3.30 -3.69 -6.61
C ARG A 72 3.04 -3.21 -8.05
N GLU A 73 2.35 -4.03 -8.85
CA GLU A 73 2.00 -3.66 -10.22
C GLU A 73 1.10 -2.42 -10.25
N MET A 74 0.05 -2.40 -9.44
CA MET A 74 -0.87 -1.26 -9.40
C MET A 74 -0.18 0.00 -8.90
N ALA A 75 0.64 -0.12 -7.87
CA ALA A 75 1.34 1.02 -7.30
C ALA A 75 2.35 1.62 -8.28
N THR A 76 3.14 0.78 -8.93
CA THR A 76 4.13 1.26 -9.90
C THR A 76 3.46 1.85 -11.14
N ASP A 77 2.34 1.27 -11.57
CA ASP A 77 1.61 1.78 -12.72
C ASP A 77 1.09 3.20 -12.48
N VAL A 78 0.55 3.46 -11.29
CA VAL A 78 0.08 4.80 -10.92
C VAL A 78 1.24 5.81 -10.94
N VAL A 79 2.39 5.42 -10.40
CA VAL A 79 3.56 6.29 -10.33
C VAL A 79 4.11 6.59 -11.73
N LYS A 80 4.07 5.61 -12.63
CA LYS A 80 4.54 5.78 -14.01
C LYS A 80 3.73 6.78 -14.81
N ARG A 81 2.48 7.01 -14.43
CA ARG A 81 1.59 7.95 -15.15
C ARG A 81 1.97 9.41 -14.92
N ARG A 82 2.76 9.69 -13.91
CA ARG A 82 3.18 11.04 -13.58
C ARG A 82 4.69 11.15 -13.76
N THR A 83 5.12 12.15 -14.50
CA THR A 83 6.54 12.31 -14.85
C THR A 83 7.34 13.11 -13.83
N GLN A 84 6.68 13.96 -13.06
CA GLN A 84 7.35 14.79 -12.06
C GLN A 84 6.76 14.56 -10.67
N TRP A 85 7.62 14.20 -9.75
CA TRP A 85 7.26 14.00 -8.37
C TRP A 85 8.04 14.97 -7.49
N THR A 86 7.31 15.75 -6.73
CA THR A 86 7.87 16.71 -5.79
C THR A 86 7.89 16.09 -4.38
N THR A 87 7.86 16.95 -3.38
CA THR A 87 7.80 16.49 -1.98
C THR A 87 6.34 16.29 -1.57
N GLY A 88 6.06 15.16 -0.98
CA GLY A 88 4.71 14.86 -0.55
C GLY A 88 4.60 13.46 0.07
N MET A 89 3.39 13.08 0.42
CA MET A 89 3.11 11.76 0.99
C MET A 89 2.17 10.99 0.10
N MET A 90 2.57 9.78 -0.25
CA MET A 90 1.74 8.86 -1.02
C MET A 90 1.21 7.77 -0.10
N SER A 91 -0.07 7.46 -0.24
CA SER A 91 -0.73 6.43 0.56
C SER A 91 -1.45 5.45 -0.36
N TYR A 92 -1.19 4.17 -0.13
CA TYR A 92 -1.88 3.08 -0.80
C TYR A 92 -2.75 2.38 0.23
N ARG A 93 -4.04 2.63 0.21
CA ARG A 93 -4.98 1.96 1.10
C ARG A 93 -5.45 0.68 0.44
N PHE A 94 -5.26 -0.45 1.10
CA PHE A 94 -5.69 -1.73 0.56
C PHE A 94 -6.69 -2.41 1.49
N VAL A 95 -7.59 -3.17 0.89
CA VAL A 95 -8.54 -4.01 1.62
C VAL A 95 -8.76 -5.28 0.83
N MET A 96 -8.82 -6.40 1.54
CA MET A 96 -9.15 -7.69 0.95
C MET A 96 -10.65 -7.94 1.03
N ARG A 97 -11.25 -8.26 -0.11
CA ARG A 97 -12.68 -8.61 -0.19
C ARG A 97 -12.84 -9.81 -1.10
N LYS A 98 -13.39 -10.90 -0.54
CA LYS A 98 -13.69 -12.13 -1.30
C LYS A 98 -12.50 -12.63 -2.12
N GLY A 99 -11.31 -12.62 -1.51
CA GLY A 99 -10.10 -13.11 -2.14
C GLY A 99 -9.45 -12.15 -3.14
N SER A 100 -10.01 -10.95 -3.30
CA SER A 100 -9.45 -9.93 -4.19
C SER A 100 -8.97 -8.72 -3.39
N ILE A 101 -7.91 -8.09 -3.84
CA ILE A 101 -7.40 -6.88 -3.21
C ILE A 101 -7.94 -5.65 -3.94
N GLN A 102 -8.44 -4.68 -3.16
CA GLN A 102 -8.82 -3.37 -3.66
C GLN A 102 -7.82 -2.36 -3.14
N VAL A 103 -7.36 -1.48 -4.01
CA VAL A 103 -6.34 -0.50 -3.67
C VAL A 103 -6.82 0.89 -4.05
N SER A 104 -6.70 1.82 -3.10
CA SER A 104 -6.94 3.25 -3.35
C SER A 104 -5.64 3.99 -3.15
N VAL A 105 -5.31 4.88 -4.05
CA VAL A 105 -4.05 5.63 -4.02
C VAL A 105 -4.35 7.10 -3.79
N ASP A 106 -3.72 7.67 -2.79
CA ASP A 106 -3.81 9.10 -2.50
C ASP A 106 -2.42 9.70 -2.46
N TYR A 107 -2.29 10.90 -2.97
CA TYR A 107 -1.04 11.65 -2.91
C TYR A 107 -1.32 13.06 -2.39
N LYS A 108 -0.64 13.42 -1.32
CA LYS A 108 -0.74 14.76 -0.75
C LYS A 108 0.58 15.48 -0.93
N GLU A 109 0.58 16.44 -1.84
CA GLU A 109 1.77 17.25 -2.10
C GLU A 109 1.95 18.26 -0.97
N GLN A 110 3.18 18.38 -0.49
CA GLN A 110 3.54 19.39 0.50
C GLN A 110 4.13 20.58 -0.21
N LYS A 111 3.61 21.73 0.11
CA LYS A 111 4.15 22.99 -0.42
C LYS A 111 5.07 23.64 0.61
#